data_4f0c7a843badee99bc905f7261678d38
#
_entry.id   4f0c7a843badee99bc905f7261678d38
#
_cell.length_a   1.000
_cell.length_b   1.000
_cell.length_c   1.000
_cell.angle_alpha   90.00
_cell.angle_beta   90.00
_cell.angle_gamma   90.00
#
_symmetry.space_group_name_H-M   'P 1'
#
loop_
_entity.id
_entity.type
_entity.pdbx_description
1 polymer ?
#
loop_
_entity_poly.entity_id
_entity_poly.type
_entity_poly.pdbx_seq_one_letter_code
_entity_poly.pdbx_strand_id
1 'polypeptide(L)'
;MIWFALMAMLGIGVLGCSREKGMDIHVAPDITERLAVYAPFDMEVPHDLLDERDEETLRELYLAAKVMDELFLRQVSMENVALREKIAAMGDGELLAFFDLNFGPWDRIGDNTPFIGQGEKPLGADFYPLDMTKEEFEAWIEAHPGEREAFENEFTVIRRTADGGLEAVPYSVEYAELLDKAAEHLERAADLSKNESLSHYLNLRAKAFKTDDYFESDMAWMDVEGNLLDVTIGPYEVYEDNLFNYKAAFEAFICIRDPEESRKLDGLKDYLLELEGNLPIPNEHKNLDRGTASPISVVDVVFSAGDTKAGVQTIAFNLPNDERVHEAKGSKKVMLRNMCRAKFEKILQPIAGKVLAPDMLPLVTFEAYFNHILLHEFSHGLGPGRITLPDGSETTSDKALRENHSVIEEAKADVVGQYNFYYLVGEGFYEGRLEMETAVTFLAGFFRSVRFGAESAHGRANMIAFNYLKEKGAYLQDDATGLWSVDIEKAKSAVKDLSTEILMLQAMGDYGGSREFIERYGEMGQGVKDSLARLGDIPIDILPRFAIEKEFDE
;
A
#
# COMPACT_ATOMS: atom_id res chain seq x y z
N MET A 1 9.62 -86.41 33.54
CA MET A 1 11.01 -86.47 34.05
C MET A 1 11.78 -85.36 33.39
N ILE A 2 12.01 -84.23 34.18
CA ILE A 2 13.34 -83.68 34.45
C ILE A 2 13.98 -83.01 33.21
N TRP A 3 14.41 -81.79 33.14
CA TRP A 3 14.97 -80.83 34.16
C TRP A 3 14.94 -79.42 33.64
N PHE A 4 14.85 -78.41 34.53
CA PHE A 4 15.05 -76.95 34.36
C PHE A 4 16.51 -76.60 34.00
N ALA A 5 16.72 -75.62 33.14
CA ALA A 5 17.92 -74.80 33.15
C ALA A 5 17.54 -73.34 32.85
N LEU A 6 17.68 -72.51 33.87
CA LEU A 6 17.61 -71.05 33.83
C LEU A 6 18.90 -70.56 33.16
N MET A 7 18.77 -69.72 32.12
CA MET A 7 19.87 -68.86 31.69
C MET A 7 19.37 -67.40 31.69
N ALA A 8 19.90 -66.62 32.61
CA ALA A 8 19.77 -65.17 32.64
C ALA A 8 20.62 -64.56 31.54
N MET A 9 20.03 -63.84 30.60
CA MET A 9 20.75 -62.96 29.71
C MET A 9 20.57 -61.52 30.16
N LEU A 10 21.65 -60.90 30.55
CA LEU A 10 21.78 -59.43 30.72
C LEU A 10 21.48 -58.76 29.36
N GLY A 11 20.39 -58.06 29.27
CA GLY A 11 20.11 -57.11 28.19
C GLY A 11 20.91 -55.83 28.39
N ILE A 12 21.93 -55.59 27.60
CA ILE A 12 22.56 -54.29 27.42
C ILE A 12 21.57 -53.43 26.63
N GLY A 13 20.91 -52.52 27.31
CA GLY A 13 20.11 -51.49 26.67
C GLY A 13 21.01 -50.56 25.88
N VAL A 14 20.99 -50.65 24.56
CA VAL A 14 21.48 -49.62 23.67
C VAL A 14 20.40 -48.53 23.66
N LEU A 15 20.64 -47.45 24.40
CA LEU A 15 19.96 -46.19 24.21
C LEU A 15 20.31 -45.70 22.79
N GLY A 16 19.46 -46.05 21.85
CA GLY A 16 19.43 -45.41 20.54
C GLY A 16 18.98 -43.97 20.72
N CYS A 17 19.94 -43.06 20.75
CA CYS A 17 19.70 -41.65 20.47
C CYS A 17 19.13 -41.59 19.05
N SER A 18 17.83 -41.48 18.92
CA SER A 18 17.22 -41.03 17.67
C SER A 18 17.63 -39.58 17.52
N ARG A 19 18.72 -39.34 16.80
CA ARG A 19 18.92 -38.02 16.16
C ARG A 19 17.66 -37.80 15.30
N GLU A 20 16.83 -36.88 15.71
CA GLU A 20 15.91 -36.21 14.79
C GLU A 20 16.77 -35.80 13.59
N LYS A 21 16.47 -36.35 12.42
CA LYS A 21 17.00 -35.86 11.17
C LYS A 21 16.47 -34.42 11.08
N GLY A 22 17.33 -33.44 11.38
CA GLY A 22 17.06 -32.06 11.00
C GLY A 22 16.69 -32.11 9.51
N MET A 23 15.47 -31.68 9.17
CA MET A 23 15.12 -31.47 7.77
C MET A 23 16.13 -30.42 7.27
N ASP A 24 17.00 -30.80 6.33
CA ASP A 24 17.86 -29.86 5.62
C ASP A 24 16.92 -28.90 4.89
N ILE A 25 16.74 -27.70 5.45
CA ILE A 25 15.97 -26.62 4.83
C ILE A 25 16.85 -26.12 3.67
N HIS A 26 16.38 -26.29 2.44
CA HIS A 26 17.07 -25.72 1.29
C HIS A 26 16.84 -24.20 1.31
N VAL A 27 17.92 -23.43 1.38
CA VAL A 27 17.91 -21.95 1.37
C VAL A 27 18.59 -21.50 0.08
N ALA A 28 17.99 -20.52 -0.60
CA ALA A 28 18.61 -19.89 -1.77
C ALA A 28 19.96 -19.23 -1.38
N PRO A 29 21.00 -19.32 -2.22
CA PRO A 29 22.33 -18.82 -1.87
C PRO A 29 22.47 -17.29 -1.96
N ASP A 30 21.47 -16.57 -2.47
CA ASP A 30 21.47 -15.15 -2.83
C ASP A 30 20.61 -14.29 -1.89
N ILE A 31 20.44 -14.71 -0.61
CA ILE A 31 19.63 -13.98 0.38
C ILE A 31 20.18 -12.56 0.62
N THR A 32 21.50 -12.42 0.75
CA THR A 32 22.15 -11.12 0.95
C THR A 32 21.86 -10.16 -0.21
N GLU A 33 21.93 -10.64 -1.45
CA GLU A 33 21.64 -9.87 -2.65
C GLU A 33 20.16 -9.47 -2.73
N ARG A 34 19.25 -10.38 -2.38
CA ARG A 34 17.81 -10.11 -2.33
C ARG A 34 17.45 -9.11 -1.25
N LEU A 35 18.06 -9.21 -0.07
CA LEU A 35 17.83 -8.25 1.00
C LEU A 35 18.42 -6.86 0.66
N ALA A 36 19.53 -6.82 -0.09
CA ALA A 36 20.19 -5.57 -0.46
C ALA A 36 19.37 -4.68 -1.43
N VAL A 37 18.29 -5.18 -2.03
CA VAL A 37 17.38 -4.35 -2.84
C VAL A 37 16.50 -3.44 -2.00
N TYR A 38 16.47 -3.64 -0.68
CA TYR A 38 15.73 -2.82 0.28
C TYR A 38 16.70 -1.93 1.07
N ALA A 39 16.47 -0.62 1.05
CA ALA A 39 17.29 0.33 1.79
C ALA A 39 16.81 0.46 3.24
N PRO A 40 17.63 0.16 4.25
CA PRO A 40 17.25 0.38 5.64
C PRO A 40 16.97 1.87 5.92
N PHE A 41 15.89 2.13 6.67
CA PHE A 41 15.53 3.47 7.12
C PHE A 41 14.91 3.41 8.51
N ASP A 42 15.47 4.21 9.45
CA ASP A 42 14.98 4.25 10.81
C ASP A 42 13.74 5.14 10.90
N MET A 43 12.65 4.61 11.47
CA MET A 43 11.40 5.29 11.74
C MET A 43 11.35 5.64 13.22
N GLU A 44 11.60 6.93 13.51
CA GLU A 44 11.67 7.45 14.87
C GLU A 44 10.28 7.76 15.43
N VAL A 45 10.15 7.71 16.76
CA VAL A 45 8.96 8.19 17.48
C VAL A 45 9.16 9.66 17.87
N PRO A 46 8.27 10.59 17.50
CA PRO A 46 8.40 12.00 17.90
C PRO A 46 7.90 12.22 19.34
N HIS A 47 8.69 11.77 20.33
CA HIS A 47 8.37 11.84 21.77
C HIS A 47 8.10 13.24 22.29
N ASP A 48 8.65 14.27 21.63
CA ASP A 48 8.41 15.69 21.98
C ASP A 48 6.97 16.14 21.74
N LEU A 49 6.20 15.39 20.95
CA LEU A 49 4.77 15.63 20.72
C LEU A 49 3.87 14.89 21.73
N LEU A 50 4.41 13.92 22.48
CA LEU A 50 3.67 12.99 23.34
C LEU A 50 3.83 13.38 24.81
N ASP A 51 2.75 13.28 25.59
CA ASP A 51 2.86 13.26 27.04
C ASP A 51 2.79 11.81 27.59
N GLU A 52 2.92 11.64 28.91
CA GLU A 52 2.96 10.32 29.57
C GLU A 52 1.73 9.44 29.21
N ARG A 53 0.55 10.04 29.11
CA ARG A 53 -0.69 9.31 28.77
C ARG A 53 -0.76 8.95 27.27
N ASP A 54 -0.22 9.79 26.39
CA ASP A 54 -0.09 9.47 24.98
C ASP A 54 0.89 8.31 24.77
N GLU A 55 2.01 8.29 25.52
CA GLU A 55 2.99 7.19 25.51
C GLU A 55 2.38 5.86 25.97
N GLU A 56 1.60 5.89 27.05
CA GLU A 56 0.88 4.70 27.54
C GLU A 56 -0.15 4.21 26.50
N THR A 57 -0.90 5.12 25.87
CA THR A 57 -1.83 4.80 24.79
C THR A 57 -1.09 4.20 23.60
N LEU A 58 0.00 4.82 23.17
CA LEU A 58 0.83 4.35 22.06
C LEU A 58 1.36 2.94 22.29
N ARG A 59 1.78 2.63 23.53
CA ARG A 59 2.24 1.29 23.89
C ARG A 59 1.13 0.23 23.72
N GLU A 60 -0.07 0.50 24.19
CA GLU A 60 -1.18 -0.45 24.02
C GLU A 60 -1.57 -0.61 22.54
N LEU A 61 -1.55 0.47 21.76
CA LEU A 61 -1.77 0.41 20.32
C LEU A 61 -0.68 -0.42 19.60
N TYR A 62 0.59 -0.23 19.96
CA TYR A 62 1.68 -1.05 19.45
C TYR A 62 1.48 -2.53 19.74
N LEU A 63 1.08 -2.89 20.98
CA LEU A 63 0.83 -4.27 21.37
C LEU A 63 -0.35 -4.89 20.62
N ALA A 64 -1.41 -4.12 20.34
CA ALA A 64 -2.51 -4.55 19.49
C ALA A 64 -2.07 -4.77 18.04
N ALA A 65 -1.31 -3.82 17.49
CA ALA A 65 -0.80 -3.90 16.11
C ALA A 65 0.16 -5.07 15.91
N LYS A 66 1.00 -5.36 16.88
CA LYS A 66 1.95 -6.50 16.83
C LYS A 66 1.26 -7.85 16.67
N VAL A 67 0.02 -7.98 17.16
CA VAL A 67 -0.79 -9.19 16.94
C VAL A 67 -1.12 -9.38 15.44
N MET A 68 -1.23 -8.29 14.68
CA MET A 68 -1.52 -8.36 13.23
C MET A 68 -0.37 -9.02 12.45
N ASP A 69 0.88 -8.90 12.89
CA ASP A 69 2.02 -9.62 12.29
C ASP A 69 1.83 -11.14 12.39
N GLU A 70 1.40 -11.65 13.56
CA GLU A 70 1.17 -13.08 13.75
C GLU A 70 -0.07 -13.55 12.99
N LEU A 71 -1.15 -12.76 12.97
CA LEU A 71 -2.36 -13.06 12.19
C LEU A 71 -2.03 -13.18 10.71
N PHE A 72 -1.34 -12.19 10.15
CA PHE A 72 -0.98 -12.22 8.74
C PHE A 72 0.00 -13.33 8.40
N LEU A 73 0.98 -13.61 9.26
CA LEU A 73 1.88 -14.74 9.08
C LEU A 73 1.13 -16.08 8.94
N ARG A 74 0.03 -16.26 9.72
CA ARG A 74 -0.87 -17.42 9.64
C ARG A 74 -1.76 -17.37 8.39
N GLN A 75 -2.24 -16.20 7.99
CA GLN A 75 -3.04 -16.03 6.77
C GLN A 75 -2.22 -16.34 5.50
N VAL A 76 -0.93 -16.03 5.49
CA VAL A 76 -0.03 -16.43 4.39
C VAL A 76 0.17 -17.94 4.37
N SER A 77 0.48 -18.56 5.53
CA SER A 77 0.55 -20.00 5.73
C SER A 77 0.66 -20.34 7.22
N MET A 78 -0.17 -21.24 7.72
CA MET A 78 -0.07 -21.73 9.10
C MET A 78 1.28 -22.36 9.42
N GLU A 79 1.99 -22.92 8.42
CA GLU A 79 3.32 -23.51 8.60
C GLU A 79 4.41 -22.45 8.87
N ASN A 80 4.17 -21.19 8.52
CA ASN A 80 5.15 -20.10 8.64
C ASN A 80 5.54 -19.81 10.09
N VAL A 81 4.64 -19.99 11.04
CA VAL A 81 4.94 -19.81 12.47
C VAL A 81 6.08 -20.73 12.90
N ALA A 82 5.93 -22.05 12.65
CA ALA A 82 6.94 -23.03 13.00
C ALA A 82 8.22 -22.90 12.14
N LEU A 83 8.08 -22.47 10.88
CA LEU A 83 9.22 -22.22 9.99
C LEU A 83 10.05 -21.03 10.47
N ARG A 84 9.40 -19.92 10.87
CA ARG A 84 10.06 -18.74 11.46
C ARG A 84 10.89 -19.09 12.71
N GLU A 85 10.31 -19.90 13.64
CA GLU A 85 11.02 -20.37 14.84
C GLU A 85 12.29 -21.17 14.48
N LYS A 86 12.18 -22.04 13.46
CA LYS A 86 13.33 -22.81 12.98
C LYS A 86 14.42 -21.93 12.40
N ILE A 87 14.04 -20.92 11.58
CA ILE A 87 14.98 -19.96 11.00
C ILE A 87 15.67 -19.15 12.12
N ALA A 88 14.92 -18.66 13.08
CA ALA A 88 15.46 -17.95 14.24
C ALA A 88 16.48 -18.80 15.02
N ALA A 89 16.19 -20.11 15.19
CA ALA A 89 17.10 -21.06 15.85
C ALA A 89 18.39 -21.34 15.04
N MET A 90 18.41 -21.08 13.72
CA MET A 90 19.63 -21.20 12.90
C MET A 90 20.64 -20.08 13.19
N GLY A 91 20.20 -18.94 13.72
CA GLY A 91 21.05 -17.78 14.03
C GLY A 91 21.49 -17.01 12.79
N ASP A 92 20.84 -17.22 11.63
CA ASP A 92 21.06 -16.44 10.40
C ASP A 92 20.13 -15.22 10.39
N GLY A 93 20.70 -14.06 10.79
CA GLY A 93 19.93 -12.83 10.92
C GLY A 93 19.43 -12.25 9.57
N GLU A 94 20.17 -12.45 8.47
CA GLU A 94 19.75 -11.98 7.14
C GLU A 94 18.59 -12.81 6.59
N LEU A 95 18.67 -14.13 6.76
CA LEU A 95 17.59 -15.04 6.36
C LEU A 95 16.32 -14.76 7.17
N LEU A 96 16.43 -14.55 8.49
CA LEU A 96 15.29 -14.20 9.33
C LEU A 96 14.67 -12.86 8.91
N ALA A 97 15.49 -11.83 8.72
CA ALA A 97 15.02 -10.52 8.28
C ALA A 97 14.32 -10.59 6.92
N PHE A 98 14.84 -11.37 5.98
CA PHE A 98 14.22 -11.55 4.67
C PHE A 98 12.93 -12.36 4.73
N PHE A 99 12.87 -13.35 5.62
CA PHE A 99 11.65 -14.11 5.88
C PHE A 99 10.56 -13.22 6.50
N ASP A 100 10.91 -12.42 7.51
CA ASP A 100 9.99 -11.51 8.21
C ASP A 100 9.47 -10.43 7.27
N LEU A 101 10.31 -9.89 6.38
CA LEU A 101 9.90 -8.93 5.35
C LEU A 101 8.88 -9.53 4.36
N ASN A 102 8.99 -10.81 4.04
CA ASN A 102 8.11 -11.48 3.09
C ASN A 102 6.93 -12.22 3.75
N PHE A 103 6.89 -12.31 5.07
CA PHE A 103 5.94 -13.11 5.85
C PHE A 103 5.84 -14.56 5.37
N GLY A 104 6.97 -15.13 4.95
CA GLY A 104 7.00 -16.49 4.45
C GLY A 104 8.22 -16.77 3.57
N PRO A 105 8.30 -17.97 2.98
CA PRO A 105 9.46 -18.42 2.22
C PRO A 105 9.49 -17.95 0.76
N TRP A 106 8.65 -16.98 0.36
CA TRP A 106 8.49 -16.51 -1.02
C TRP A 106 8.86 -15.05 -1.17
N ASP A 107 9.70 -14.73 -2.16
CA ASP A 107 10.17 -13.38 -2.46
C ASP A 107 9.08 -12.59 -3.19
N ARG A 108 8.41 -11.68 -2.48
CA ARG A 108 7.27 -10.90 -3.00
C ARG A 108 7.64 -9.95 -4.15
N ILE A 109 8.86 -9.42 -4.18
CA ILE A 109 9.34 -8.62 -5.32
C ILE A 109 9.81 -9.53 -6.47
N GLY A 110 10.29 -10.72 -6.17
CA GLY A 110 10.76 -11.71 -7.12
C GLY A 110 9.67 -12.68 -7.61
N ASP A 111 8.46 -12.21 -7.90
CA ASP A 111 7.33 -13.00 -8.42
C ASP A 111 6.98 -14.20 -7.53
N ASN A 112 7.05 -14.04 -6.22
CA ASN A 112 6.85 -15.10 -5.23
C ASN A 112 7.76 -16.32 -5.43
N THR A 113 8.95 -16.13 -6.00
CA THR A 113 9.94 -17.22 -6.14
C THR A 113 10.35 -17.71 -4.75
N PRO A 114 10.27 -19.03 -4.47
CA PRO A 114 10.65 -19.57 -3.17
C PRO A 114 12.15 -19.40 -2.91
N PHE A 115 12.52 -18.89 -1.76
CA PHE A 115 13.90 -18.81 -1.28
C PHE A 115 14.19 -19.79 -0.13
N ILE A 116 13.14 -20.41 0.43
CA ILE A 116 13.23 -21.57 1.33
C ILE A 116 12.34 -22.68 0.78
N GLY A 117 12.92 -23.88 0.64
CA GLY A 117 12.21 -24.99 0.00
C GLY A 117 12.10 -24.82 -1.52
N GLN A 118 11.09 -25.42 -2.11
CA GLN A 118 10.81 -25.39 -3.57
C GLN A 118 9.32 -25.34 -3.88
N GLY A 119 8.47 -25.15 -2.86
CA GLY A 119 7.02 -25.06 -3.02
C GLY A 119 6.61 -23.70 -3.57
N GLU A 120 5.73 -23.69 -4.56
CA GLU A 120 5.09 -22.47 -5.04
C GLU A 120 4.19 -21.88 -3.95
N LYS A 121 4.03 -20.55 -3.93
CA LYS A 121 3.09 -19.88 -3.03
C LYS A 121 1.66 -20.25 -3.45
N PRO A 122 0.83 -20.77 -2.53
CA PRO A 122 -0.57 -21.06 -2.83
C PRO A 122 -1.31 -19.77 -3.24
N LEU A 123 -2.08 -19.81 -4.33
CA LEU A 123 -2.82 -18.63 -4.81
C LEU A 123 -3.81 -18.11 -3.76
N GLY A 124 -4.46 -19.00 -3.04
CA GLY A 124 -5.41 -18.64 -1.97
C GLY A 124 -4.78 -18.48 -0.60
N ALA A 125 -3.43 -18.46 -0.48
CA ALA A 125 -2.71 -18.46 0.79
C ALA A 125 -3.28 -19.52 1.76
N ASP A 126 -3.43 -19.23 3.05
CA ASP A 126 -4.10 -20.13 4.01
C ASP A 126 -5.58 -19.79 4.22
N PHE A 127 -6.17 -18.99 3.35
CA PHE A 127 -7.61 -18.71 3.40
C PHE A 127 -8.45 -19.91 2.93
N TYR A 128 -7.84 -20.84 2.19
CA TYR A 128 -8.49 -22.01 1.61
C TYR A 128 -7.67 -23.28 1.84
N PRO A 129 -8.31 -24.47 1.83
CA PRO A 129 -7.57 -25.73 1.84
C PRO A 129 -6.58 -25.81 0.67
N LEU A 130 -5.33 -26.22 0.92
CA LEU A 130 -4.28 -26.26 -0.09
C LEU A 130 -4.60 -27.20 -1.29
N ASP A 131 -5.46 -28.17 -1.08
CA ASP A 131 -5.91 -29.14 -2.09
C ASP A 131 -7.20 -28.72 -2.81
N MET A 132 -7.80 -27.58 -2.43
CA MET A 132 -9.04 -27.06 -3.05
C MET A 132 -8.76 -26.42 -4.40
N THR A 133 -9.62 -26.68 -5.38
CA THR A 133 -9.58 -25.98 -6.69
C THR A 133 -10.69 -24.94 -6.80
N LYS A 134 -10.56 -24.01 -7.76
CA LYS A 134 -11.63 -23.02 -8.07
C LYS A 134 -12.94 -23.73 -8.43
N GLU A 135 -12.85 -24.76 -9.26
CA GLU A 135 -13.99 -25.52 -9.72
C GLU A 135 -14.71 -26.24 -8.56
N GLU A 136 -13.96 -26.73 -7.57
CA GLU A 136 -14.56 -27.34 -6.38
C GLU A 136 -15.31 -26.30 -5.55
N PHE A 137 -14.72 -25.12 -5.31
CA PHE A 137 -15.36 -24.04 -4.60
C PHE A 137 -16.64 -23.55 -5.29
N GLU A 138 -16.57 -23.31 -6.61
CA GLU A 138 -17.71 -22.87 -7.42
C GLU A 138 -18.83 -23.92 -7.43
N ALA A 139 -18.48 -25.20 -7.60
CA ALA A 139 -19.45 -26.30 -7.55
C ALA A 139 -20.11 -26.44 -6.17
N TRP A 140 -19.33 -26.18 -5.08
CA TRP A 140 -19.87 -26.22 -3.74
C TRP A 140 -20.95 -25.16 -3.52
N ILE A 141 -20.66 -23.90 -3.86
CA ILE A 141 -21.63 -22.81 -3.67
C ILE A 141 -22.83 -22.91 -4.63
N GLU A 142 -22.66 -23.53 -5.82
CA GLU A 142 -23.80 -23.86 -6.68
C GLU A 142 -24.71 -24.92 -6.06
N ALA A 143 -24.12 -25.94 -5.41
CA ALA A 143 -24.86 -26.98 -4.73
C ALA A 143 -25.49 -26.53 -3.40
N HIS A 144 -24.89 -25.51 -2.76
CA HIS A 144 -25.30 -24.97 -1.46
C HIS A 144 -25.52 -23.44 -1.53
N PRO A 145 -26.50 -22.94 -2.29
CA PRO A 145 -26.67 -21.51 -2.54
C PRO A 145 -26.95 -20.68 -1.29
N GLY A 146 -27.40 -21.31 -0.20
CA GLY A 146 -27.58 -20.64 1.10
C GLY A 146 -26.29 -20.36 1.85
N GLU A 147 -25.16 -20.95 1.43
CA GLU A 147 -23.85 -20.75 2.04
C GLU A 147 -22.97 -19.73 1.26
N ARG A 148 -23.42 -19.32 0.05
CA ARG A 148 -22.67 -18.42 -0.83
C ARG A 148 -22.16 -17.17 -0.12
N GLU A 149 -23.02 -16.48 0.63
CA GLU A 149 -22.66 -15.25 1.34
C GLU A 149 -21.52 -15.48 2.35
N ALA A 150 -21.55 -16.58 3.10
CA ALA A 150 -20.50 -16.92 4.05
C ALA A 150 -19.18 -17.31 3.34
N PHE A 151 -19.28 -17.99 2.19
CA PHE A 151 -18.11 -18.42 1.41
C PHE A 151 -17.42 -17.25 0.69
N GLU A 152 -18.16 -16.29 0.17
CA GLU A 152 -17.66 -15.09 -0.50
C GLU A 152 -17.33 -13.95 0.48
N ASN A 153 -17.70 -14.07 1.77
CA ASN A 153 -17.45 -13.06 2.80
C ASN A 153 -15.93 -12.84 3.01
N GLU A 154 -15.55 -11.58 3.17
CA GLU A 154 -14.15 -11.14 3.33
C GLU A 154 -13.51 -11.64 4.63
N PHE A 155 -14.31 -11.91 5.65
CA PHE A 155 -13.87 -12.21 7.02
C PHE A 155 -14.11 -13.67 7.40
N THR A 156 -13.97 -14.59 6.44
CA THR A 156 -14.04 -16.03 6.66
C THR A 156 -12.89 -16.76 5.99
N VAL A 157 -12.45 -17.86 6.59
CA VAL A 157 -11.59 -18.85 5.91
C VAL A 157 -12.43 -20.05 5.50
N ILE A 158 -12.01 -20.73 4.44
CA ILE A 158 -12.62 -21.98 4.02
C ILE A 158 -11.79 -23.15 4.58
N ARG A 159 -12.45 -24.11 5.19
CA ARG A 159 -11.81 -25.29 5.78
C ARG A 159 -12.47 -26.58 5.30
N ARG A 160 -11.73 -27.70 5.41
CA ARG A 160 -12.27 -29.03 5.16
C ARG A 160 -13.05 -29.53 6.37
N THR A 161 -14.29 -29.97 6.15
CA THR A 161 -15.04 -30.71 7.15
C THR A 161 -14.51 -32.15 7.33
N ALA A 162 -14.85 -32.80 8.42
CA ALA A 162 -14.37 -34.17 8.72
C ALA A 162 -14.81 -35.21 7.68
N ASP A 163 -15.88 -34.98 6.95
CA ASP A 163 -16.40 -35.83 5.85
C ASP A 163 -15.88 -35.41 4.47
N GLY A 164 -14.98 -34.44 4.41
CA GLY A 164 -14.31 -33.99 3.19
C GLY A 164 -15.03 -32.90 2.42
N GLY A 165 -16.13 -32.35 2.98
CA GLY A 165 -16.80 -31.16 2.45
C GLY A 165 -16.04 -29.87 2.73
N LEU A 166 -16.69 -28.73 2.46
CA LEU A 166 -16.16 -27.41 2.76
C LEU A 166 -17.06 -26.71 3.79
N GLU A 167 -16.45 -25.87 4.62
CA GLU A 167 -17.16 -24.97 5.53
C GLU A 167 -16.49 -23.60 5.58
N ALA A 168 -17.28 -22.54 5.74
CA ALA A 168 -16.78 -21.19 5.97
C ALA A 168 -16.68 -20.95 7.49
N VAL A 169 -15.47 -20.64 7.97
CA VAL A 169 -15.19 -20.36 9.39
C VAL A 169 -14.92 -18.87 9.56
N PRO A 170 -15.69 -18.14 10.38
CA PRO A 170 -15.46 -16.73 10.66
C PRO A 170 -14.07 -16.46 11.24
N TYR A 171 -13.47 -15.32 10.94
CA TYR A 171 -12.16 -14.91 11.49
C TYR A 171 -12.18 -14.85 13.02
N SER A 172 -13.28 -14.36 13.61
CA SER A 172 -13.49 -14.33 15.06
C SER A 172 -13.47 -15.70 15.73
N VAL A 173 -13.65 -16.78 14.96
CA VAL A 173 -13.56 -18.17 15.43
C VAL A 173 -12.18 -18.76 15.12
N GLU A 174 -11.72 -18.64 13.87
CA GLU A 174 -10.42 -19.19 13.42
C GLU A 174 -9.24 -18.58 14.18
N TYR A 175 -9.27 -17.28 14.40
CA TYR A 175 -8.18 -16.51 15.02
C TYR A 175 -8.55 -15.99 16.42
N ALA A 176 -9.55 -16.59 17.10
CA ALA A 176 -10.14 -16.09 18.34
C ALA A 176 -9.11 -15.68 19.40
N GLU A 177 -8.09 -16.50 19.67
CA GLU A 177 -7.08 -16.23 20.70
C GLU A 177 -6.30 -14.94 20.42
N LEU A 178 -5.91 -14.71 19.14
CA LEU A 178 -5.16 -13.53 18.75
C LEU A 178 -6.06 -12.29 18.70
N LEU A 179 -7.26 -12.43 18.16
CA LEU A 179 -8.22 -11.33 18.08
C LEU A 179 -8.69 -10.87 19.46
N ASP A 180 -8.91 -11.79 20.40
CA ASP A 180 -9.22 -11.44 21.81
C ASP A 180 -8.06 -10.66 22.45
N LYS A 181 -6.81 -11.09 22.24
CA LYS A 181 -5.63 -10.38 22.72
C LYS A 181 -5.52 -8.97 22.14
N ALA A 182 -5.70 -8.81 20.81
CA ALA A 182 -5.69 -7.51 20.17
C ALA A 182 -6.82 -6.61 20.70
N ALA A 183 -8.03 -7.16 20.87
CA ALA A 183 -9.19 -6.45 21.42
C ALA A 183 -8.93 -5.93 22.84
N GLU A 184 -8.32 -6.73 23.73
CA GLU A 184 -7.96 -6.29 25.08
C GLU A 184 -6.99 -5.09 25.08
N HIS A 185 -6.01 -5.07 24.17
CA HIS A 185 -5.10 -3.94 24.02
C HIS A 185 -5.82 -2.70 23.47
N LEU A 186 -6.74 -2.85 22.51
CA LEU A 186 -7.54 -1.74 22.00
C LEU A 186 -8.48 -1.16 23.07
N GLU A 187 -9.12 -2.00 23.89
CA GLU A 187 -9.95 -1.56 25.01
C GLU A 187 -9.13 -0.74 26.04
N ARG A 188 -7.91 -1.19 26.39
CA ARG A 188 -7.00 -0.44 27.26
C ARG A 188 -6.53 0.87 26.63
N ALA A 189 -6.17 0.87 25.33
CA ALA A 189 -5.83 2.08 24.61
C ALA A 189 -7.00 3.08 24.59
N ALA A 190 -8.24 2.60 24.43
CA ALA A 190 -9.44 3.43 24.48
C ALA A 190 -9.63 4.11 25.84
N ASP A 191 -9.41 3.39 26.93
CA ASP A 191 -9.50 3.91 28.30
C ASP A 191 -8.40 4.96 28.60
N LEU A 192 -7.22 4.78 28.03
CA LEU A 192 -6.10 5.70 28.15
C LEU A 192 -6.22 6.92 27.22
N SER A 193 -6.86 6.81 26.07
CA SER A 193 -6.97 7.88 25.10
C SER A 193 -7.61 9.14 25.68
N LYS A 194 -7.01 10.31 25.35
CA LYS A 194 -7.57 11.62 25.70
C LYS A 194 -8.57 12.13 24.66
N ASN A 195 -8.59 11.53 23.49
CA ASN A 195 -9.47 11.87 22.38
C ASN A 195 -10.71 10.97 22.42
N GLU A 196 -11.89 11.58 22.61
CA GLU A 196 -13.16 10.84 22.75
C GLU A 196 -13.54 10.09 21.46
N SER A 197 -13.29 10.67 20.27
CA SER A 197 -13.60 10.02 19.00
C SER A 197 -12.68 8.83 18.73
N LEU A 198 -11.39 8.94 19.06
CA LEU A 198 -10.45 7.82 18.99
C LEU A 198 -10.83 6.71 19.97
N SER A 199 -11.12 7.06 21.24
CA SER A 199 -11.59 6.08 22.26
C SER A 199 -12.84 5.33 21.79
N HIS A 200 -13.80 6.04 21.21
CA HIS A 200 -15.01 5.44 20.66
C HIS A 200 -14.72 4.45 19.53
N TYR A 201 -13.89 4.85 18.56
CA TYR A 201 -13.46 3.98 17.47
C TYR A 201 -12.78 2.70 18.00
N LEU A 202 -11.80 2.84 18.92
CA LEU A 202 -11.03 1.71 19.44
C LEU A 202 -11.93 0.68 20.16
N ASN A 203 -12.91 1.13 20.95
CA ASN A 203 -13.88 0.24 21.59
C ASN A 203 -14.75 -0.52 20.57
N LEU A 204 -15.21 0.17 19.50
CA LEU A 204 -15.98 -0.48 18.44
C LEU A 204 -15.13 -1.46 17.64
N ARG A 205 -13.86 -1.14 17.38
CA ARG A 205 -12.92 -2.02 16.68
C ARG A 205 -12.60 -3.28 17.51
N ALA A 206 -12.43 -3.14 18.82
CA ALA A 206 -12.26 -4.27 19.72
C ALA A 206 -13.50 -5.21 19.70
N LYS A 207 -14.71 -4.63 19.63
CA LYS A 207 -15.94 -5.41 19.45
C LYS A 207 -15.99 -6.09 18.08
N ALA A 208 -15.59 -5.40 17.01
CA ALA A 208 -15.58 -5.93 15.65
C ALA A 208 -14.66 -7.16 15.51
N PHE A 209 -13.52 -7.19 16.18
CA PHE A 209 -12.63 -8.37 16.23
C PHE A 209 -13.29 -9.62 16.83
N LYS A 210 -14.33 -9.45 17.66
CA LYS A 210 -15.07 -10.55 18.29
C LYS A 210 -16.33 -10.97 17.51
N THR A 211 -16.74 -10.20 16.51
CA THR A 211 -18.03 -10.37 15.81
C THR A 211 -17.94 -10.43 14.29
N ASP A 212 -16.79 -10.09 13.71
CA ASP A 212 -16.54 -9.90 12.27
C ASP A 212 -17.45 -8.84 11.61
N ASP A 213 -18.12 -7.99 12.38
CA ASP A 213 -18.89 -6.85 11.89
C ASP A 213 -18.12 -5.56 12.08
N TYR A 214 -17.49 -5.08 11.02
CA TYR A 214 -16.61 -3.91 11.03
C TYR A 214 -17.33 -2.59 10.71
N PHE A 215 -18.57 -2.63 10.23
CA PHE A 215 -19.28 -1.45 9.73
C PHE A 215 -19.34 -0.29 10.74
N GLU A 216 -19.77 -0.54 11.98
CA GLU A 216 -19.88 0.53 12.99
C GLU A 216 -18.50 1.10 13.37
N SER A 217 -17.47 0.25 13.43
CA SER A 217 -16.11 0.71 13.73
C SER A 217 -15.51 1.52 12.58
N ASP A 218 -15.79 1.17 11.32
CA ASP A 218 -15.34 1.92 10.15
C ASP A 218 -16.06 3.29 10.08
N MET A 219 -17.37 3.32 10.38
CA MET A 219 -18.10 4.58 10.52
C MET A 219 -17.51 5.48 11.59
N ALA A 220 -17.14 4.91 12.76
CA ALA A 220 -16.49 5.67 13.84
C ALA A 220 -15.06 6.12 13.45
N TRP A 221 -14.29 5.30 12.71
CA TRP A 221 -12.98 5.68 12.22
C TRP A 221 -13.02 6.90 11.28
N MET A 222 -14.06 6.97 10.44
CA MET A 222 -14.29 8.16 9.59
C MET A 222 -14.54 9.42 10.40
N ASP A 223 -15.09 9.31 11.61
CA ASP A 223 -15.39 10.44 12.52
C ASP A 223 -14.22 10.83 13.44
N VAL A 224 -13.11 10.08 13.44
CA VAL A 224 -11.95 10.42 14.28
C VAL A 224 -11.36 11.75 13.84
N GLU A 225 -11.36 12.72 14.75
CA GLU A 225 -10.87 14.08 14.53
C GLU A 225 -10.12 14.63 15.75
N GLY A 226 -9.24 15.60 15.53
CA GLY A 226 -8.48 16.26 16.61
C GLY A 226 -7.53 15.33 17.38
N ASN A 227 -7.28 14.11 16.86
CA ASN A 227 -6.41 13.10 17.45
C ASN A 227 -4.94 13.40 17.12
N LEU A 228 -4.05 13.13 18.09
CA LEU A 228 -2.60 13.11 17.89
C LEU A 228 -2.14 11.73 17.41
N LEU A 229 -2.60 10.67 18.07
CA LEU A 229 -2.40 9.29 17.64
C LEU A 229 -3.44 8.92 16.58
N ASP A 230 -3.00 8.40 15.45
CA ASP A 230 -3.88 7.95 14.36
C ASP A 230 -3.67 6.44 14.16
N VAL A 231 -4.76 5.69 14.09
CA VAL A 231 -4.74 4.23 14.10
C VAL A 231 -5.63 3.68 13.01
N THR A 232 -5.07 2.79 12.21
CA THR A 232 -5.81 1.93 11.28
C THR A 232 -5.42 0.51 11.60
N ILE A 233 -6.38 -0.34 11.96
CA ILE A 233 -6.12 -1.73 12.37
C ILE A 233 -7.32 -2.62 12.05
N GLY A 234 -7.08 -3.72 11.33
CA GLY A 234 -8.12 -4.68 10.94
C GLY A 234 -7.79 -5.45 9.67
N PRO A 235 -8.73 -6.24 9.16
CA PRO A 235 -8.63 -6.88 7.86
C PRO A 235 -9.17 -5.91 6.78
N TYR A 236 -8.33 -5.54 5.81
CA TYR A 236 -8.71 -4.54 4.80
C TYR A 236 -8.46 -4.99 3.36
N GLU A 237 -7.22 -5.40 3.03
CA GLU A 237 -6.83 -5.62 1.65
C GLU A 237 -6.95 -7.10 1.26
N VAL A 238 -7.36 -7.36 0.03
CA VAL A 238 -7.62 -8.72 -0.48
C VAL A 238 -6.52 -9.25 -1.40
N TYR A 239 -5.40 -8.53 -1.51
CA TYR A 239 -4.32 -8.86 -2.46
C TYR A 239 -3.56 -10.16 -2.11
N GLU A 240 -3.62 -10.63 -0.88
CA GLU A 240 -3.01 -11.91 -0.50
C GLU A 240 -3.82 -13.10 -1.05
N ASP A 241 -5.14 -12.97 -1.20
CA ASP A 241 -6.02 -13.93 -1.86
C ASP A 241 -5.97 -13.76 -3.39
N ASN A 242 -4.94 -14.32 -4.02
CA ASN A 242 -4.83 -14.35 -5.48
C ASN A 242 -5.73 -15.42 -6.13
N LEU A 243 -6.50 -16.18 -5.35
CA LEU A 243 -7.42 -17.20 -5.89
C LEU A 243 -8.73 -16.58 -6.35
N PHE A 244 -9.38 -15.78 -5.48
CA PHE A 244 -10.67 -15.15 -5.76
C PHE A 244 -10.70 -13.65 -5.46
N ASN A 245 -9.74 -13.11 -4.72
CA ASN A 245 -9.74 -11.75 -4.14
C ASN A 245 -10.95 -11.51 -3.22
N TYR A 246 -11.35 -12.51 -2.45
CA TYR A 246 -12.46 -12.41 -1.51
C TYR A 246 -12.00 -12.13 -0.07
N LYS A 247 -10.83 -12.64 0.33
CA LYS A 247 -10.43 -12.72 1.74
C LYS A 247 -9.50 -11.58 2.13
N ALA A 248 -9.90 -10.83 3.16
CA ALA A 248 -9.14 -9.69 3.64
C ALA A 248 -8.01 -10.11 4.59
N ALA A 249 -6.84 -9.52 4.40
CA ALA A 249 -5.67 -9.72 5.24
C ALA A 249 -5.63 -8.72 6.40
N PHE A 250 -5.12 -9.17 7.56
CA PHE A 250 -4.92 -8.29 8.72
C PHE A 250 -3.70 -7.41 8.54
N GLU A 251 -3.90 -6.12 8.85
CA GLU A 251 -2.85 -5.12 8.87
C GLU A 251 -3.07 -4.06 9.94
N ALA A 252 -2.03 -3.29 10.24
CA ALA A 252 -2.14 -2.13 11.10
C ALA A 252 -1.14 -1.04 10.72
N PHE A 253 -1.57 0.22 10.90
CA PHE A 253 -0.74 1.41 10.91
C PHE A 253 -0.95 2.15 12.23
N ILE A 254 0.11 2.35 12.99
CA ILE A 254 0.14 3.23 14.16
C ILE A 254 0.93 4.47 13.78
N CYS A 255 0.28 5.60 13.86
CA CYS A 255 0.79 6.85 13.33
C CYS A 255 0.66 7.99 14.32
N ILE A 256 1.47 9.03 14.13
CA ILE A 256 1.39 10.29 14.86
C ILE A 256 1.15 11.40 13.84
N ARG A 257 0.18 12.28 14.12
CA ARG A 257 -0.13 13.44 13.29
C ARG A 257 0.85 14.57 13.57
N ASP A 258 1.38 15.16 12.49
CA ASP A 258 2.09 16.43 12.58
C ASP A 258 1.07 17.58 12.60
N PRO A 259 1.02 18.41 13.68
CA PRO A 259 0.06 19.52 13.75
C PRO A 259 0.31 20.62 12.72
N GLU A 260 1.56 20.78 12.23
CA GLU A 260 1.88 21.77 11.20
C GLU A 260 1.39 21.31 9.82
N GLU A 261 1.70 20.07 9.45
CA GLU A 261 1.23 19.50 8.19
C GLU A 261 -0.32 19.39 8.16
N SER A 262 -0.95 19.10 9.29
CA SER A 262 -2.42 19.08 9.39
C SER A 262 -3.02 20.46 9.08
N ARG A 263 -2.42 21.55 9.59
CA ARG A 263 -2.87 22.93 9.29
C ARG A 263 -2.68 23.31 7.82
N LYS A 264 -1.57 22.89 7.19
CA LYS A 264 -1.33 23.11 5.75
C LYS A 264 -2.39 22.39 4.91
N LEU A 265 -2.69 21.13 5.28
CA LEU A 265 -3.70 20.33 4.61
C LEU A 265 -5.11 20.96 4.73
N ASP A 266 -5.49 21.46 5.90
CA ASP A 266 -6.77 22.15 6.08
C ASP A 266 -6.84 23.41 5.21
N GLY A 267 -5.75 24.19 5.12
CA GLY A 267 -5.65 25.32 4.19
C GLY A 267 -5.84 24.92 2.73
N LEU A 268 -5.33 23.75 2.32
CA LEU A 268 -5.50 23.25 0.95
C LEU A 268 -6.95 22.82 0.64
N LYS A 269 -7.68 22.30 1.63
CA LYS A 269 -9.11 21.94 1.47
C LYS A 269 -9.96 23.15 1.11
N ASP A 270 -9.62 24.33 1.63
CA ASP A 270 -10.33 25.58 1.34
C ASP A 270 -10.21 25.99 -0.14
N TYR A 271 -9.13 25.58 -0.83
CA TYR A 271 -8.93 25.82 -2.26
C TYR A 271 -9.69 24.87 -3.19
N LEU A 272 -10.34 23.84 -2.69
CA LEU A 272 -10.90 22.77 -3.52
C LEU A 272 -11.83 23.26 -4.64
N LEU A 273 -12.79 24.15 -4.33
CA LEU A 273 -13.70 24.72 -5.33
C LEU A 273 -12.98 25.63 -6.32
N GLU A 274 -11.95 26.33 -5.85
CA GLU A 274 -11.13 27.19 -6.68
C GLU A 274 -10.28 26.39 -7.66
N LEU A 275 -9.68 25.29 -7.20
CA LEU A 275 -8.93 24.35 -8.03
C LEU A 275 -9.82 23.71 -9.10
N GLU A 276 -11.05 23.28 -8.75
CA GLU A 276 -12.05 22.81 -9.73
C GLU A 276 -12.40 23.90 -10.74
N GLY A 277 -12.65 25.13 -10.25
CA GLY A 277 -12.96 26.30 -11.09
C GLY A 277 -11.82 26.69 -12.02
N ASN A 278 -10.57 26.44 -11.64
CA ASN A 278 -9.37 26.74 -12.42
C ASN A 278 -9.00 25.65 -13.46
N LEU A 279 -9.65 24.49 -13.44
CA LEU A 279 -9.34 23.43 -14.43
C LEU A 279 -9.40 23.99 -15.86
N PRO A 280 -8.46 23.61 -16.74
CA PRO A 280 -8.34 24.17 -18.09
C PRO A 280 -9.33 23.57 -19.10
N ILE A 281 -10.61 23.46 -18.70
CA ILE A 281 -11.72 22.95 -19.50
C ILE A 281 -12.93 23.86 -19.42
N PRO A 282 -13.92 23.77 -20.35
CA PRO A 282 -15.17 24.53 -20.27
C PRO A 282 -15.94 24.28 -18.97
N ASN A 283 -16.64 25.31 -18.48
CA ASN A 283 -17.35 25.24 -17.20
C ASN A 283 -18.46 24.16 -17.16
N GLU A 284 -19.06 23.84 -18.29
CA GLU A 284 -20.08 22.78 -18.40
C GLU A 284 -19.55 21.37 -18.07
N HIS A 285 -18.22 21.20 -18.05
CA HIS A 285 -17.57 19.93 -17.72
C HIS A 285 -16.97 19.91 -16.32
N LYS A 286 -17.05 21.03 -15.57
CA LYS A 286 -16.55 21.13 -14.20
C LYS A 286 -17.60 20.72 -13.18
N ASN A 287 -17.17 20.13 -12.08
CA ASN A 287 -18.03 19.73 -10.97
C ASN A 287 -18.07 20.83 -9.90
N LEU A 288 -18.69 21.98 -10.22
CA LEU A 288 -18.75 23.14 -9.30
C LEU A 288 -19.76 22.95 -8.15
N ASP A 289 -20.68 21.99 -8.26
CA ASP A 289 -21.68 21.67 -7.22
C ASP A 289 -21.21 20.50 -6.30
N ARG A 290 -19.93 20.19 -6.34
CA ARG A 290 -19.35 19.11 -5.54
C ARG A 290 -19.50 19.36 -4.04
N GLY A 291 -19.66 18.30 -3.27
CA GLY A 291 -19.59 18.32 -1.82
C GLY A 291 -18.15 18.61 -1.31
N THR A 292 -17.96 18.45 -0.02
CA THR A 292 -16.62 18.52 0.61
C THR A 292 -15.71 17.42 0.07
N ALA A 293 -14.41 17.68 0.00
CA ALA A 293 -13.43 16.66 -0.35
C ALA A 293 -13.49 15.48 0.61
N SER A 294 -13.15 14.30 0.12
CA SER A 294 -12.86 13.16 0.99
C SER A 294 -11.81 13.57 2.03
N PRO A 295 -11.96 13.14 3.30
CA PRO A 295 -10.96 13.43 4.32
C PRO A 295 -9.59 12.94 3.89
N ILE A 296 -8.58 13.81 4.01
CA ILE A 296 -7.17 13.44 3.84
C ILE A 296 -6.46 13.70 5.16
N SER A 297 -5.65 12.74 5.60
CA SER A 297 -4.75 12.85 6.74
C SER A 297 -3.30 12.74 6.28
N VAL A 298 -2.41 13.52 6.90
CA VAL A 298 -0.96 13.39 6.76
C VAL A 298 -0.41 12.97 8.11
N VAL A 299 0.31 11.87 8.14
CA VAL A 299 0.80 11.24 9.37
C VAL A 299 2.23 10.72 9.20
N ASP A 300 2.95 10.57 10.29
CA ASP A 300 4.20 9.83 10.36
C ASP A 300 3.93 8.45 11.01
N VAL A 301 4.30 7.38 10.31
CA VAL A 301 4.16 6.00 10.78
C VAL A 301 5.23 5.74 11.84
N VAL A 302 4.83 5.30 13.01
CA VAL A 302 5.74 4.84 14.06
C VAL A 302 5.78 3.32 14.19
N PHE A 303 4.77 2.64 13.66
CA PHE A 303 4.74 1.18 13.50
C PHE A 303 3.76 0.76 12.40
N SER A 304 4.12 -0.25 11.63
CA SER A 304 3.20 -0.97 10.74
C SER A 304 3.31 -2.47 10.98
N ALA A 305 2.23 -3.21 10.75
CA ALA A 305 2.16 -4.65 10.98
C ALA A 305 1.26 -5.35 9.96
N GLY A 306 1.47 -6.65 9.78
CA GLY A 306 0.69 -7.48 8.88
C GLY A 306 0.94 -7.19 7.41
N ASP A 307 -0.11 -7.26 6.58
CA ASP A 307 -0.01 -7.19 5.12
C ASP A 307 0.73 -5.95 4.62
N THR A 308 0.46 -4.79 5.20
CA THR A 308 1.12 -3.53 4.81
C THR A 308 2.63 -3.49 5.07
N LYS A 309 3.16 -4.37 5.94
CA LYS A 309 4.60 -4.51 6.21
C LYS A 309 5.29 -5.45 5.21
N ALA A 310 4.53 -6.20 4.43
CA ALA A 310 5.02 -7.25 3.56
C ALA A 310 5.55 -6.74 2.21
N GLY A 311 6.81 -6.99 1.91
CA GLY A 311 7.41 -6.66 0.61
C GLY A 311 7.50 -5.16 0.35
N VAL A 312 6.73 -4.64 -0.63
CA VAL A 312 6.76 -3.22 -1.02
C VAL A 312 6.01 -2.36 -0.02
N GLN A 313 6.68 -1.36 0.51
CA GLN A 313 6.14 -0.50 1.57
C GLN A 313 5.14 0.53 1.05
N THR A 314 3.99 0.62 1.71
CA THR A 314 2.92 1.59 1.41
C THR A 314 3.33 3.02 1.73
N ILE A 315 2.91 4.00 0.93
CA ILE A 315 3.12 5.45 1.15
C ILE A 315 1.83 6.22 1.39
N ALA A 316 0.70 5.66 0.99
CA ALA A 316 -0.64 6.17 1.21
C ALA A 316 -1.65 5.04 1.06
N PHE A 317 -2.81 5.18 1.71
CA PHE A 317 -3.92 4.26 1.56
C PHE A 317 -5.25 5.01 1.61
N ASN A 318 -6.30 4.38 1.11
CA ASN A 318 -7.65 4.93 1.08
C ASN A 318 -8.63 3.87 1.59
N LEU A 319 -9.16 4.10 2.78
CA LEU A 319 -10.02 3.16 3.50
C LEU A 319 -11.27 3.88 4.07
N PRO A 320 -12.26 3.16 4.54
CA PRO A 320 -12.44 1.71 4.49
C PRO A 320 -12.85 1.23 3.10
N ASN A 321 -12.87 -0.10 2.88
CA ASN A 321 -13.33 -0.70 1.61
C ASN A 321 -14.84 -1.01 1.59
N ASP A 322 -15.56 -0.88 2.71
CA ASP A 322 -16.98 -1.14 2.82
C ASP A 322 -17.83 -0.12 2.05
N GLU A 323 -18.54 -0.57 1.00
CA GLU A 323 -19.39 0.29 0.17
C GLU A 323 -20.49 1.00 0.97
N ARG A 324 -21.00 0.41 2.05
CA ARG A 324 -22.01 1.04 2.92
C ARG A 324 -21.44 2.27 3.63
N VAL A 325 -20.16 2.22 4.00
CA VAL A 325 -19.45 3.37 4.58
C VAL A 325 -19.17 4.41 3.49
N HIS A 326 -18.77 3.97 2.28
CA HIS A 326 -18.59 4.86 1.14
C HIS A 326 -19.86 5.64 0.80
N GLU A 327 -21.02 4.97 0.78
CA GLU A 327 -22.31 5.63 0.55
C GLU A 327 -22.68 6.63 1.65
N ALA A 328 -22.34 6.33 2.90
CA ALA A 328 -22.71 7.15 4.05
C ALA A 328 -21.74 8.32 4.29
N LYS A 329 -20.43 8.11 4.13
CA LYS A 329 -19.36 9.04 4.54
C LYS A 329 -18.22 9.20 3.54
N GLY A 330 -18.19 8.43 2.47
CA GLY A 330 -17.04 8.35 1.57
C GLY A 330 -15.90 7.51 2.15
N SER A 331 -14.67 7.85 1.78
CA SER A 331 -13.44 7.22 2.27
C SER A 331 -12.47 8.27 2.80
N LYS A 332 -11.50 7.84 3.62
CA LYS A 332 -10.43 8.68 4.15
C LYS A 332 -9.10 8.25 3.53
N LYS A 333 -8.39 9.21 2.94
CA LYS A 333 -7.02 9.01 2.46
C LYS A 333 -6.02 9.34 3.57
N VAL A 334 -5.07 8.46 3.80
CA VAL A 334 -3.99 8.64 4.77
C VAL A 334 -2.66 8.60 4.05
N MET A 335 -1.87 9.66 4.18
CA MET A 335 -0.56 9.80 3.56
C MET A 335 0.53 9.63 4.61
N LEU A 336 1.45 8.71 4.37
CA LEU A 336 2.53 8.33 5.27
C LEU A 336 3.79 9.13 4.94
N ARG A 337 3.90 10.33 5.55
CA ARG A 337 4.91 11.33 5.18
C ARG A 337 6.35 10.84 5.36
N ASN A 338 6.65 10.19 6.48
CA ASN A 338 8.00 9.66 6.73
C ASN A 338 8.36 8.48 5.82
N MET A 339 7.38 7.67 5.40
CA MET A 339 7.57 6.63 4.37
C MET A 339 7.89 7.27 3.01
N CYS A 340 7.16 8.34 2.64
CA CYS A 340 7.47 9.15 1.45
C CYS A 340 8.89 9.72 1.54
N ARG A 341 9.31 10.24 2.71
CA ARG A 341 10.66 10.78 2.93
C ARG A 341 11.72 9.69 2.77
N ALA A 342 11.52 8.52 3.34
CA ALA A 342 12.44 7.41 3.20
C ALA A 342 12.64 7.01 1.74
N LYS A 343 11.55 6.88 0.97
CA LYS A 343 11.63 6.58 -0.48
C LYS A 343 12.24 7.73 -1.30
N PHE A 344 11.99 8.96 -0.90
CA PHE A 344 12.65 10.11 -1.51
C PHE A 344 14.17 10.05 -1.32
N GLU A 345 14.65 9.92 -0.08
CA GLU A 345 16.07 9.96 0.25
C GLU A 345 16.84 8.73 -0.25
N LYS A 346 16.26 7.53 -0.13
CA LYS A 346 16.95 6.28 -0.47
C LYS A 346 16.81 5.88 -1.94
N ILE A 347 15.80 6.40 -2.64
CA ILE A 347 15.50 5.94 -4.01
C ILE A 347 15.47 7.11 -4.98
N LEU A 348 14.59 8.12 -4.77
CA LEU A 348 14.39 9.18 -5.76
C LEU A 348 15.62 10.09 -5.93
N GLN A 349 16.24 10.54 -4.84
CA GLN A 349 17.46 11.35 -4.92
C GLN A 349 18.63 10.62 -5.61
N PRO A 350 18.94 9.34 -5.26
CA PRO A 350 19.92 8.56 -6.01
C PRO A 350 19.57 8.39 -7.50
N ILE A 351 18.29 8.15 -7.85
CA ILE A 351 17.84 8.10 -9.25
C ILE A 351 18.13 9.42 -9.95
N ALA A 352 17.71 10.55 -9.35
CA ALA A 352 17.96 11.88 -9.89
C ALA A 352 19.45 12.11 -10.20
N GLY A 353 20.34 11.71 -9.28
CA GLY A 353 21.79 11.79 -9.48
C GLY A 353 22.34 11.00 -10.68
N LYS A 354 21.60 10.00 -11.17
CA LYS A 354 21.97 9.18 -12.31
C LYS A 354 21.37 9.65 -13.64
N VAL A 355 20.20 10.31 -13.59
CA VAL A 355 19.42 10.61 -14.80
C VAL A 355 19.32 12.09 -15.13
N LEU A 356 19.48 12.99 -14.15
CA LEU A 356 19.34 14.44 -14.37
C LEU A 356 20.68 15.13 -14.61
N ALA A 357 20.64 16.26 -15.31
CA ALA A 357 21.77 17.16 -15.46
C ALA A 357 22.20 17.73 -14.10
N PRO A 358 23.51 17.97 -13.85
CA PRO A 358 24.02 18.37 -12.53
C PRO A 358 23.41 19.64 -11.95
N ASP A 359 23.03 20.59 -12.78
CA ASP A 359 22.37 21.86 -12.40
C ASP A 359 20.90 21.67 -11.98
N MET A 360 20.28 20.53 -12.32
CA MET A 360 18.94 20.17 -11.89
C MET A 360 18.91 19.54 -10.49
N LEU A 361 20.00 18.92 -10.03
CA LEU A 361 20.01 18.15 -8.79
C LEU A 361 19.61 18.94 -7.53
N PRO A 362 20.04 20.21 -7.33
CA PRO A 362 19.62 21.01 -6.17
C PRO A 362 18.12 21.32 -6.14
N LEU A 363 17.42 21.12 -7.26
CA LEU A 363 15.98 21.39 -7.42
C LEU A 363 15.12 20.16 -7.13
N VAL A 364 15.73 19.00 -6.88
CA VAL A 364 15.01 17.79 -6.46
C VAL A 364 14.84 17.84 -4.95
N THR A 365 13.64 18.19 -4.47
CA THR A 365 13.38 18.41 -3.06
C THR A 365 12.25 17.54 -2.53
N PHE A 366 12.32 17.19 -1.23
CA PHE A 366 11.27 16.42 -0.59
C PHE A 366 9.93 17.17 -0.55
N GLU A 367 9.98 18.48 -0.33
CA GLU A 367 8.79 19.31 -0.28
C GLU A 367 8.03 19.28 -1.62
N ALA A 368 8.74 19.42 -2.74
CA ALA A 368 8.15 19.29 -4.07
C ALA A 368 7.59 17.88 -4.32
N TYR A 369 8.33 16.85 -3.93
CA TYR A 369 7.92 15.45 -4.08
C TYR A 369 6.64 15.13 -3.28
N PHE A 370 6.62 15.48 -1.99
CA PHE A 370 5.50 15.18 -1.11
C PHE A 370 4.24 15.95 -1.49
N ASN A 371 4.37 17.26 -1.77
CA ASN A 371 3.23 18.07 -2.18
C ASN A 371 2.70 17.67 -3.57
N HIS A 372 3.54 17.15 -4.48
CA HIS A 372 3.06 16.60 -5.74
C HIS A 372 2.18 15.36 -5.50
N ILE A 373 2.60 14.42 -4.62
CA ILE A 373 1.79 13.25 -4.25
C ILE A 373 0.48 13.70 -3.60
N LEU A 374 0.53 14.67 -2.70
CA LEU A 374 -0.66 15.22 -2.05
C LEU A 374 -1.65 15.80 -3.08
N LEU A 375 -1.16 16.57 -4.04
CA LEU A 375 -2.02 17.16 -5.10
C LEU A 375 -2.48 16.12 -6.12
N HIS A 376 -1.73 15.05 -6.36
CA HIS A 376 -2.18 13.88 -7.11
C HIS A 376 -3.43 13.29 -6.44
N GLU A 377 -3.37 13.02 -5.12
CA GLU A 377 -4.50 12.48 -4.36
C GLU A 377 -5.72 13.42 -4.35
N PHE A 378 -5.48 14.74 -4.24
CA PHE A 378 -6.56 15.73 -4.40
C PHE A 378 -7.17 15.70 -5.79
N SER A 379 -6.36 15.53 -6.82
CA SER A 379 -6.79 15.60 -8.22
C SER A 379 -7.62 14.41 -8.68
N HIS A 380 -7.58 13.28 -7.97
CA HIS A 380 -8.57 12.21 -8.15
C HIS A 380 -9.99 12.70 -7.96
N GLY A 381 -10.19 13.58 -6.98
CA GLY A 381 -11.48 14.18 -6.72
C GLY A 381 -11.90 15.27 -7.71
N LEU A 382 -11.03 15.80 -8.57
CA LEU A 382 -11.30 16.92 -9.47
C LEU A 382 -11.71 16.45 -10.89
N GLY A 383 -12.45 17.34 -11.58
CA GLY A 383 -12.85 17.13 -12.97
C GLY A 383 -14.12 16.30 -13.18
N PRO A 384 -14.39 15.87 -14.43
CA PRO A 384 -15.65 15.25 -14.83
C PRO A 384 -15.77 13.80 -14.33
N GLY A 385 -16.58 13.56 -13.30
CA GLY A 385 -16.93 12.22 -12.83
C GLY A 385 -18.25 11.72 -13.41
N ARG A 386 -19.34 12.51 -13.28
CA ARG A 386 -20.62 12.32 -13.97
C ARG A 386 -20.61 13.13 -15.26
N ILE A 387 -20.95 12.50 -16.36
CA ILE A 387 -20.87 13.11 -17.69
C ILE A 387 -22.16 12.88 -18.47
N THR A 388 -22.42 13.80 -19.41
CA THR A 388 -23.50 13.66 -20.40
C THR A 388 -22.87 13.36 -21.75
N LEU A 389 -23.18 12.20 -22.32
CA LEU A 389 -22.69 11.80 -23.63
C LEU A 389 -23.31 12.63 -24.75
N PRO A 390 -22.71 12.65 -25.96
CA PRO A 390 -23.26 13.41 -27.12
C PRO A 390 -24.68 13.03 -27.52
N ASP A 391 -25.17 11.85 -27.19
CA ASP A 391 -26.55 11.40 -27.42
C ASP A 391 -27.52 11.86 -26.31
N GLY A 392 -27.06 12.59 -25.32
CA GLY A 392 -27.83 13.09 -24.20
C GLY A 392 -28.02 12.10 -23.05
N SER A 393 -27.42 10.91 -23.07
CA SER A 393 -27.46 9.96 -21.98
C SER A 393 -26.49 10.35 -20.88
N GLU A 394 -26.88 10.13 -19.61
CA GLU A 394 -26.01 10.35 -18.44
C GLU A 394 -25.27 9.06 -18.07
N THR A 395 -24.01 9.19 -17.74
CA THR A 395 -23.15 8.10 -17.30
C THR A 395 -22.02 8.63 -16.40
N THR A 396 -21.06 7.79 -16.07
CA THR A 396 -19.82 8.17 -15.39
C THR A 396 -18.62 7.98 -16.32
N SER A 397 -17.53 8.72 -16.09
CA SER A 397 -16.32 8.65 -16.92
C SER A 397 -15.71 7.24 -16.93
N ASP A 398 -15.75 6.52 -15.80
CA ASP A 398 -15.26 5.14 -15.69
C ASP A 398 -16.02 4.18 -16.59
N LYS A 399 -17.38 4.23 -16.57
CA LYS A 399 -18.23 3.40 -17.43
C LYS A 399 -18.07 3.73 -18.90
N ALA A 400 -17.85 5.00 -19.23
CA ALA A 400 -17.67 5.43 -20.61
C ALA A 400 -16.29 5.02 -21.17
N LEU A 401 -15.21 5.18 -20.40
CA LEU A 401 -13.84 4.87 -20.82
C LEU A 401 -13.45 3.40 -20.62
N ARG A 402 -14.23 2.62 -19.84
CA ARG A 402 -14.05 1.19 -19.64
C ARG A 402 -12.62 0.85 -19.14
N GLU A 403 -11.95 -0.14 -19.75
CA GLU A 403 -10.58 -0.56 -19.42
C GLU A 403 -9.51 0.53 -19.56
N ASN A 404 -9.79 1.60 -20.31
CA ASN A 404 -8.88 2.74 -20.44
C ASN A 404 -8.94 3.69 -19.23
N HIS A 405 -10.04 3.61 -18.44
CA HIS A 405 -10.30 4.57 -17.37
C HIS A 405 -9.17 4.65 -16.36
N SER A 406 -8.69 3.52 -15.86
CA SER A 406 -7.65 3.49 -14.83
C SER A 406 -6.39 4.23 -15.27
N VAL A 407 -5.91 4.00 -16.49
CA VAL A 407 -4.72 4.68 -17.02
C VAL A 407 -4.94 6.19 -17.20
N ILE A 408 -6.11 6.59 -17.72
CA ILE A 408 -6.46 8.00 -17.93
C ILE A 408 -6.67 8.71 -16.59
N GLU A 409 -7.25 8.05 -15.60
CA GLU A 409 -7.46 8.59 -14.26
C GLU A 409 -6.13 8.86 -13.53
N GLU A 410 -5.20 7.92 -13.57
CA GLU A 410 -3.87 8.10 -13.00
C GLU A 410 -3.09 9.21 -13.73
N ALA A 411 -3.18 9.27 -15.06
CA ALA A 411 -2.58 10.34 -15.83
C ALA A 411 -3.21 11.71 -15.52
N LYS A 412 -4.55 11.75 -15.30
CA LYS A 412 -5.24 12.94 -14.83
C LYS A 412 -4.73 13.39 -13.46
N ALA A 413 -4.67 12.47 -12.51
CA ALA A 413 -4.25 12.80 -11.15
C ALA A 413 -2.82 13.39 -11.11
N ASP A 414 -1.87 12.78 -11.80
CA ASP A 414 -0.50 13.28 -11.92
C ASP A 414 -0.42 14.67 -12.57
N VAL A 415 -1.07 14.83 -13.72
CA VAL A 415 -0.89 16.03 -14.55
C VAL A 415 -1.73 17.21 -14.03
N VAL A 416 -2.95 16.96 -13.56
CA VAL A 416 -3.79 17.98 -12.92
C VAL A 416 -3.21 18.35 -11.55
N GLY A 417 -2.63 17.40 -10.82
CA GLY A 417 -1.87 17.67 -9.60
C GLY A 417 -0.73 18.63 -9.85
N GLN A 418 0.06 18.40 -10.91
CA GLN A 418 1.15 19.30 -11.32
C GLN A 418 0.64 20.67 -11.80
N TYR A 419 -0.49 20.71 -12.53
CA TYR A 419 -1.13 21.95 -12.96
C TYR A 419 -1.60 22.80 -11.77
N ASN A 420 -2.25 22.17 -10.81
CA ASN A 420 -2.72 22.82 -9.60
C ASN A 420 -1.55 23.26 -8.71
N PHE A 421 -0.43 22.54 -8.71
CA PHE A 421 0.77 22.97 -8.00
C PHE A 421 1.26 24.33 -8.51
N TYR A 422 1.39 24.48 -9.84
CA TYR A 422 1.77 25.78 -10.42
C TYR A 422 0.77 26.90 -10.11
N TYR A 423 -0.52 26.59 -10.11
CA TYR A 423 -1.56 27.54 -9.73
C TYR A 423 -1.41 28.00 -8.29
N LEU A 424 -1.25 27.09 -7.35
CA LEU A 424 -1.08 27.38 -5.92
C LEU A 424 0.21 28.15 -5.60
N VAL A 425 1.28 27.93 -6.36
CA VAL A 425 2.48 28.78 -6.30
C VAL A 425 2.15 30.20 -6.76
N GLY A 426 1.39 30.34 -7.84
CA GLY A 426 0.94 31.64 -8.36
C GLY A 426 0.07 32.44 -7.39
N GLU A 427 -0.81 31.74 -6.64
CA GLU A 427 -1.66 32.33 -5.59
C GLU A 427 -0.90 32.56 -4.26
N GLY A 428 0.37 32.14 -4.16
CA GLY A 428 1.19 32.33 -2.96
C GLY A 428 0.89 31.36 -1.81
N PHE A 429 0.15 30.30 -2.06
CA PHE A 429 -0.04 29.20 -1.11
C PHE A 429 1.28 28.44 -0.88
N TYR A 430 2.00 28.17 -1.96
CA TYR A 430 3.35 27.62 -1.94
C TYR A 430 4.40 28.70 -2.27
N GLU A 431 5.62 28.51 -1.76
CA GLU A 431 6.74 29.40 -2.05
C GLU A 431 7.13 29.37 -3.54
N GLY A 432 7.51 30.53 -4.10
CA GLY A 432 7.84 30.68 -5.53
C GLY A 432 8.97 29.77 -6.03
N ARG A 433 9.94 29.36 -5.17
CA ARG A 433 11.00 28.41 -5.54
C ARG A 433 10.45 27.05 -5.96
N LEU A 434 9.33 26.65 -5.36
CA LEU A 434 8.70 25.34 -5.62
C LEU A 434 8.18 25.20 -7.06
N GLU A 435 8.02 26.28 -7.81
CA GLU A 435 7.62 26.21 -9.23
C GLU A 435 8.63 25.42 -10.07
N MET A 436 9.93 25.69 -9.90
CA MET A 436 11.00 24.96 -10.60
C MET A 436 11.27 23.62 -9.92
N GLU A 437 11.27 23.57 -8.60
CA GLU A 437 11.54 22.36 -7.84
C GLU A 437 10.53 21.26 -8.16
N THR A 438 9.22 21.58 -8.25
CA THR A 438 8.21 20.60 -8.59
C THR A 438 8.36 20.09 -10.01
N ALA A 439 8.71 20.94 -11.00
CA ALA A 439 8.92 20.52 -12.38
C ALA A 439 10.07 19.51 -12.52
N VAL A 440 11.18 19.76 -11.82
CA VAL A 440 12.37 18.90 -11.87
C VAL A 440 12.15 17.62 -11.06
N THR A 441 11.52 17.73 -9.89
CA THR A 441 11.21 16.57 -9.04
C THR A 441 10.21 15.64 -9.71
N PHE A 442 9.21 16.19 -10.43
CA PHE A 442 8.26 15.41 -11.22
C PHE A 442 8.97 14.60 -12.32
N LEU A 443 9.91 15.24 -13.07
CA LEU A 443 10.72 14.52 -14.05
C LEU A 443 11.50 13.36 -13.40
N ALA A 444 12.12 13.56 -12.24
CA ALA A 444 12.83 12.49 -11.53
C ALA A 444 11.88 11.36 -11.10
N GLY A 445 10.65 11.71 -10.70
CA GLY A 445 9.59 10.80 -10.26
C GLY A 445 9.24 9.75 -11.31
N PHE A 446 9.22 10.12 -12.59
CA PHE A 446 8.92 9.16 -13.67
C PHE A 446 9.89 7.98 -13.70
N PHE A 447 11.21 8.24 -13.57
CA PHE A 447 12.22 7.17 -13.58
C PHE A 447 12.10 6.23 -12.37
N ARG A 448 11.58 6.72 -11.24
CA ARG A 448 11.25 5.86 -10.09
C ARG A 448 10.03 4.99 -10.40
N SER A 449 8.96 5.57 -10.90
CA SER A 449 7.69 4.89 -11.14
C SER A 449 7.80 3.78 -12.19
N VAL A 450 8.43 4.07 -13.33
CA VAL A 450 8.53 3.11 -14.46
C VAL A 450 9.61 2.05 -14.30
N ARG A 451 10.38 2.03 -13.20
CA ARG A 451 11.32 0.93 -12.91
C ARG A 451 10.65 -0.44 -12.83
N PHE A 452 9.39 -0.45 -12.42
CA PHE A 452 8.58 -1.66 -12.26
C PHE A 452 7.81 -2.04 -13.54
N GLY A 453 8.16 -1.42 -14.67
CA GLY A 453 7.48 -1.59 -15.96
C GLY A 453 6.46 -0.50 -16.24
N ALA A 454 6.06 -0.40 -17.51
CA ALA A 454 5.06 0.56 -17.98
C ALA A 454 3.70 -0.14 -18.26
N GLU A 455 3.50 -1.37 -17.79
CA GLU A 455 2.29 -2.16 -18.09
C GLU A 455 1.17 -1.92 -17.08
N SER A 456 1.53 -1.50 -15.85
CA SER A 456 0.54 -1.07 -14.84
C SER A 456 -0.12 0.25 -15.24
N ALA A 457 -1.30 0.56 -14.66
CA ALA A 457 -2.01 1.81 -14.88
C ALA A 457 -1.11 3.03 -14.58
N HIS A 458 -0.46 3.07 -13.41
CA HIS A 458 0.48 4.13 -13.03
C HIS A 458 1.69 4.21 -13.96
N GLY A 459 2.32 3.09 -14.32
CA GLY A 459 3.47 3.08 -15.21
C GLY A 459 3.12 3.64 -16.60
N ARG A 460 1.97 3.25 -17.13
CA ARG A 460 1.47 3.74 -18.42
C ARG A 460 1.07 5.21 -18.37
N ALA A 461 0.40 5.65 -17.31
CA ALA A 461 0.06 7.04 -17.06
C ALA A 461 1.31 7.94 -17.00
N ASN A 462 2.34 7.49 -16.30
CA ASN A 462 3.63 8.18 -16.22
C ASN A 462 4.29 8.28 -17.60
N MET A 463 4.23 7.24 -18.43
CA MET A 463 4.76 7.32 -19.81
C MET A 463 3.97 8.30 -20.67
N ILE A 464 2.66 8.38 -20.53
CA ILE A 464 1.83 9.38 -21.22
C ILE A 464 2.33 10.79 -20.89
N ALA A 465 2.42 11.13 -19.61
CA ALA A 465 2.88 12.44 -19.19
C ALA A 465 4.31 12.74 -19.66
N PHE A 466 5.24 11.81 -19.44
CA PHE A 466 6.63 11.96 -19.85
C PHE A 466 6.78 12.19 -21.37
N ASN A 467 6.16 11.34 -22.21
CA ASN A 467 6.30 11.41 -23.65
C ASN A 467 5.63 12.67 -24.22
N TYR A 468 4.48 13.08 -23.68
CA TYR A 468 3.82 14.31 -24.08
C TYR A 468 4.68 15.54 -23.76
N LEU A 469 5.20 15.65 -22.52
CA LEU A 469 6.05 16.77 -22.13
C LEU A 469 7.37 16.79 -22.94
N LYS A 470 7.93 15.64 -23.25
CA LYS A 470 9.09 15.52 -24.14
C LYS A 470 8.75 15.98 -25.56
N GLU A 471 7.64 15.57 -26.14
CA GLU A 471 7.19 16.00 -27.48
C GLU A 471 7.03 17.52 -27.56
N LYS A 472 6.50 18.14 -26.49
CA LYS A 472 6.37 19.61 -26.38
C LYS A 472 7.71 20.32 -26.09
N GLY A 473 8.80 19.58 -25.90
CA GLY A 473 10.12 20.12 -25.63
C GLY A 473 10.30 20.67 -24.22
N ALA A 474 9.44 20.25 -23.28
CA ALA A 474 9.58 20.54 -21.85
C ALA A 474 10.70 19.70 -21.22
N TYR A 475 10.84 18.44 -21.64
CA TYR A 475 11.91 17.55 -21.21
C TYR A 475 12.93 17.40 -22.32
N LEU A 476 14.17 17.70 -21.99
CA LEU A 476 15.31 17.72 -22.92
C LEU A 476 16.31 16.66 -22.48
N GLN A 477 16.78 15.85 -23.42
CA GLN A 477 17.87 14.92 -23.19
C GLN A 477 19.11 15.39 -23.94
N ASP A 478 20.23 15.51 -23.24
CA ASP A 478 21.52 15.82 -23.85
C ASP A 478 22.08 14.59 -24.57
N ASP A 479 22.33 14.70 -25.84
CA ASP A 479 22.76 13.57 -26.70
C ASP A 479 24.13 13.00 -26.30
N ALA A 480 25.03 13.81 -25.70
CA ALA A 480 26.37 13.38 -25.33
C ALA A 480 26.39 12.64 -23.98
N THR A 481 25.60 13.06 -23.02
CA THR A 481 25.57 12.51 -21.66
C THR A 481 24.38 11.59 -21.40
N GLY A 482 23.32 11.78 -22.18
CA GLY A 482 22.03 11.11 -21.98
C GLY A 482 21.30 11.58 -20.70
N LEU A 483 21.71 12.72 -20.10
CA LEU A 483 21.08 13.29 -18.92
C LEU A 483 19.90 14.19 -19.31
N TRP A 484 18.96 14.31 -18.40
CA TRP A 484 17.71 15.04 -18.62
C TRP A 484 17.69 16.40 -17.91
N SER A 485 17.01 17.35 -18.52
CA SER A 485 16.74 18.68 -17.97
C SER A 485 15.32 19.15 -18.29
N VAL A 486 14.85 20.19 -17.61
CA VAL A 486 13.52 20.78 -17.76
C VAL A 486 13.60 22.21 -18.28
N ASP A 487 12.80 22.50 -19.32
CA ASP A 487 12.43 23.87 -19.71
C ASP A 487 11.10 24.21 -18.99
N ILE A 488 11.17 25.05 -17.96
CA ILE A 488 10.02 25.31 -17.07
C ILE A 488 8.85 25.98 -17.80
N GLU A 489 9.10 26.92 -18.69
CA GLU A 489 8.02 27.62 -19.39
C GLU A 489 7.26 26.68 -20.32
N LYS A 490 7.99 25.79 -21.00
CA LYS A 490 7.36 24.75 -21.82
C LYS A 490 6.69 23.69 -20.96
N ALA A 491 7.24 23.34 -19.80
CA ALA A 491 6.63 22.40 -18.88
C ALA A 491 5.25 22.90 -18.38
N LYS A 492 5.17 24.14 -17.94
CA LYS A 492 3.90 24.78 -17.51
C LYS A 492 2.85 24.77 -18.63
N SER A 493 3.26 25.15 -19.85
CA SER A 493 2.35 25.15 -21.00
C SER A 493 1.90 23.74 -21.37
N ALA A 494 2.84 22.79 -21.43
CA ALA A 494 2.56 21.41 -21.81
C ALA A 494 1.70 20.68 -20.76
N VAL A 495 1.92 20.91 -19.46
CA VAL A 495 1.08 20.39 -18.37
C VAL A 495 -0.35 20.90 -18.50
N LYS A 496 -0.54 22.20 -18.78
CA LYS A 496 -1.87 22.76 -19.03
C LYS A 496 -2.57 22.12 -20.23
N ASP A 497 -1.87 22.01 -21.36
CA ASP A 497 -2.39 21.40 -22.58
C ASP A 497 -2.77 19.94 -22.36
N LEU A 498 -1.90 19.18 -21.70
CA LEU A 498 -2.12 17.77 -21.39
C LEU A 498 -3.30 17.59 -20.40
N SER A 499 -3.39 18.44 -19.38
CA SER A 499 -4.55 18.47 -18.45
C SER A 499 -5.85 18.67 -19.23
N THR A 500 -5.85 19.60 -20.20
CA THR A 500 -7.03 19.84 -21.06
C THR A 500 -7.39 18.60 -21.87
N GLU A 501 -6.43 17.97 -22.55
CA GLU A 501 -6.68 16.80 -23.37
C GLU A 501 -7.24 15.63 -22.56
N ILE A 502 -6.61 15.30 -21.42
CA ILE A 502 -7.05 14.19 -20.55
C ILE A 502 -8.43 14.46 -19.96
N LEU A 503 -8.68 15.65 -19.41
CA LEU A 503 -9.97 16.01 -18.83
C LEU A 503 -11.08 16.00 -19.88
N MET A 504 -10.79 16.40 -21.13
CA MET A 504 -11.78 16.35 -22.21
C MET A 504 -12.08 14.92 -22.69
N LEU A 505 -11.08 14.00 -22.68
CA LEU A 505 -11.36 12.57 -22.92
C LEU A 505 -12.36 12.02 -21.89
N GLN A 506 -12.20 12.38 -20.62
CA GLN A 506 -13.14 11.99 -19.57
C GLN A 506 -14.50 12.67 -19.74
N ALA A 507 -14.53 13.98 -19.95
CA ALA A 507 -15.75 14.78 -20.08
C ALA A 507 -16.65 14.31 -21.24
N MET A 508 -16.05 13.91 -22.35
CA MET A 508 -16.76 13.44 -23.53
C MET A 508 -17.03 11.93 -23.52
N GLY A 509 -16.49 11.20 -22.55
CA GLY A 509 -16.57 9.74 -22.52
C GLY A 509 -15.96 9.09 -23.76
N ASP A 510 -14.89 9.71 -24.31
CA ASP A 510 -14.29 9.29 -25.58
C ASP A 510 -13.41 8.06 -25.43
N TYR A 511 -14.05 6.89 -25.48
CA TYR A 511 -13.36 5.60 -25.42
C TYR A 511 -12.36 5.40 -26.56
N GLY A 512 -12.74 5.79 -27.80
CA GLY A 512 -11.85 5.65 -28.96
C GLY A 512 -10.62 6.54 -28.88
N GLY A 513 -10.85 7.82 -28.57
CA GLY A 513 -9.77 8.80 -28.36
C GLY A 513 -8.85 8.44 -27.20
N SER A 514 -9.39 7.94 -26.09
CA SER A 514 -8.57 7.52 -24.94
C SER A 514 -7.64 6.35 -25.29
N ARG A 515 -8.13 5.38 -26.06
CA ARG A 515 -7.31 4.27 -26.55
C ARG A 515 -6.17 4.76 -27.45
N GLU A 516 -6.49 5.60 -28.46
CA GLU A 516 -5.49 6.15 -29.38
C GLU A 516 -4.45 7.01 -28.62
N PHE A 517 -4.88 7.73 -27.58
CA PHE A 517 -4.01 8.54 -26.74
C PHE A 517 -3.04 7.69 -25.92
N ILE A 518 -3.53 6.60 -25.29
CA ILE A 518 -2.71 5.64 -24.57
C ILE A 518 -1.73 4.94 -25.51
N GLU A 519 -2.17 4.49 -26.69
CA GLU A 519 -1.30 3.86 -27.70
C GLU A 519 -0.20 4.81 -28.18
N ARG A 520 -0.50 6.11 -28.35
CA ARG A 520 0.47 7.11 -28.82
C ARG A 520 1.53 7.45 -27.79
N TYR A 521 1.14 7.60 -26.52
CA TYR A 521 2.00 8.16 -25.49
C TYR A 521 2.40 7.17 -24.38
N GLY A 522 1.72 6.03 -24.25
CA GLY A 522 1.91 5.11 -23.12
C GLY A 522 3.12 4.17 -23.21
N GLU A 523 3.88 4.24 -24.32
CA GLU A 523 5.00 3.33 -24.55
C GLU A 523 6.35 3.89 -24.07
N MET A 524 7.18 3.01 -23.48
CA MET A 524 8.50 3.40 -22.99
C MET A 524 9.50 3.57 -24.14
N GLY A 525 9.93 4.82 -24.40
CA GLY A 525 10.93 5.16 -25.40
C GLY A 525 12.36 4.75 -25.03
N GLN A 526 13.26 4.71 -26.04
CA GLN A 526 14.65 4.25 -25.84
C GLN A 526 15.42 5.08 -24.82
N GLY A 527 15.28 6.42 -24.81
CA GLY A 527 15.99 7.27 -23.84
C GLY A 527 15.62 7.00 -22.37
N VAL A 528 14.36 6.58 -22.10
CA VAL A 528 13.95 6.13 -20.76
C VAL A 528 14.59 4.79 -20.45
N LYS A 529 14.55 3.81 -21.36
CA LYS A 529 15.17 2.49 -21.19
C LYS A 529 16.68 2.61 -20.89
N ASP A 530 17.38 3.48 -21.62
CA ASP A 530 18.82 3.73 -21.41
C ASP A 530 19.09 4.38 -20.05
N SER A 531 18.19 5.24 -19.58
CA SER A 531 18.28 5.84 -18.25
C SER A 531 18.03 4.81 -17.14
N LEU A 532 17.02 3.95 -17.29
CA LEU A 532 16.73 2.88 -16.34
C LEU A 532 17.86 1.86 -16.21
N ALA A 533 18.57 1.58 -17.31
CA ALA A 533 19.74 0.68 -17.31
C ALA A 533 20.89 1.17 -16.38
N ARG A 534 20.90 2.45 -15.99
CA ARG A 534 21.88 3.02 -15.05
C ARG A 534 21.51 2.85 -13.59
N LEU A 535 20.31 2.35 -13.28
CA LEU A 535 19.72 2.34 -11.93
C LEU A 535 19.90 1.02 -11.17
N GLY A 536 20.67 0.07 -11.72
CA GLY A 536 20.73 -1.29 -11.17
C GLY A 536 21.32 -1.39 -9.76
N ASP A 537 22.08 -0.39 -9.30
CA ASP A 537 22.67 -0.31 -7.95
C ASP A 537 21.82 0.49 -6.96
N ILE A 538 20.67 1.04 -7.39
CA ILE A 538 19.77 1.78 -6.50
C ILE A 538 18.74 0.83 -5.91
N PRO A 539 18.46 0.90 -4.61
CA PRO A 539 17.44 0.07 -3.95
C PRO A 539 16.07 0.16 -4.65
N ILE A 540 15.33 -0.94 -4.63
CA ILE A 540 13.97 -1.00 -5.21
C ILE A 540 12.97 -0.37 -4.23
N ASP A 541 13.10 -0.71 -2.93
CA ASP A 541 12.26 -0.16 -1.89
C ASP A 541 13.04 0.07 -0.58
N ILE A 542 12.34 0.48 0.46
CA ILE A 542 12.87 0.70 1.81
C ILE A 542 12.59 -0.50 2.71
N LEU A 543 13.45 -0.67 3.72
CA LEU A 543 13.24 -1.57 4.86
C LEU A 543 13.07 -0.70 6.11
N PRO A 544 11.83 -0.41 6.54
CA PRO A 544 11.59 0.34 7.75
C PRO A 544 12.12 -0.39 8.99
N ARG A 545 12.79 0.32 9.88
CA ARG A 545 13.20 -0.15 11.20
C ARG A 545 12.55 0.76 12.23
N PHE A 546 11.55 0.25 12.90
CA PHE A 546 10.73 1.03 13.82
C PHE A 546 11.43 1.13 15.19
N ALA A 547 11.75 2.35 15.64
CA ALA A 547 12.41 2.59 16.94
C ALA A 547 11.56 2.06 18.10
N ILE A 548 10.24 2.18 17.98
CA ILE A 548 9.25 1.71 18.97
C ILE A 548 9.41 0.22 19.34
N GLU A 549 9.87 -0.63 18.40
CA GLU A 549 10.11 -2.06 18.67
C GLU A 549 11.19 -2.26 19.75
N LYS A 550 12.25 -1.44 19.74
CA LYS A 550 13.31 -1.50 20.75
C LYS A 550 12.88 -0.93 22.11
N GLU A 551 11.95 0.03 22.08
CA GLU A 551 11.48 0.71 23.28
C GLU A 551 10.47 -0.14 24.09
N PHE A 552 9.64 -0.92 23.40
CA PHE A 552 8.54 -1.64 24.04
C PHE A 552 8.72 -3.17 24.09
N ASP A 553 9.70 -3.74 23.37
CA ASP A 553 10.02 -5.17 23.43
C ASP A 553 11.13 -5.49 24.45
N GLU A 554 11.88 -4.47 24.99
CA GLU A 554 12.84 -4.59 26.09
C GLU A 554 12.14 -4.43 27.45
#